data_d555ab7a5bbf25f3eb3f7d56ce2a0459
#
_entry.id   d555ab7a5bbf25f3eb3f7d56ce2a0459
#
_cell.length_a   1.000
_cell.length_b   1.000
_cell.length_c   1.000
_cell.angle_alpha   90.00
_cell.angle_beta   90.00
_cell.angle_gamma   90.00
#
_symmetry.space_group_name_H-M   'P 1'
#
loop_
_entity.id
_entity.type
_entity.pdbx_description
1 polymer ?
#
loop_
_entity_poly.entity_id
_entity_poly.type
_entity_poly.pdbx_seq_one_letter_code
_entity_poly.pdbx_strand_id
1 'polypeptide(L)'
;MSRLCIVILAVSAIAASGAHAQERMPFHVATFADSRTVSLAIISSSASTDSRFDFDVGIGLTEFGSGRAPVFIDESAHGVRVRCEDPAAVKVGGIVHPMAAPTGPGDWRRDLWKAVCQQPIS
;
A
#
# COMPACT_ATOMS: atom_id res chain seq x y z
N MET A 1 -2.99 3.21 -64.21
CA MET A 1 -2.34 2.53 -63.12
C MET A 1 -2.50 3.34 -61.87
N SER A 2 -3.40 2.91 -61.03
CA SER A 2 -3.61 3.58 -59.77
C SER A 2 -2.59 3.07 -58.78
N ARG A 3 -1.85 3.96 -58.22
CA ARG A 3 -0.98 3.64 -57.10
C ARG A 3 -1.73 3.94 -55.82
N LEU A 4 -2.09 2.89 -55.13
CA LEU A 4 -2.67 3.04 -53.82
C LEU A 4 -1.55 3.31 -52.83
N CYS A 5 -1.46 4.55 -52.38
CA CYS A 5 -0.65 4.87 -51.22
C CYS A 5 -1.46 4.56 -49.98
N ILE A 6 -1.19 3.43 -49.38
CA ILE A 6 -1.77 3.11 -48.06
C ILE A 6 -0.95 3.89 -47.07
N VAL A 7 -1.51 4.96 -46.59
CA VAL A 7 -0.97 5.64 -45.42
C VAL A 7 -1.45 4.88 -44.21
N ILE A 8 -0.60 4.07 -43.65
CA ILE A 8 -0.87 3.43 -42.39
C ILE A 8 -0.62 4.47 -41.31
N LEU A 9 -1.68 5.07 -40.84
CA LEU A 9 -1.63 5.85 -39.62
C LEU A 9 -1.46 4.89 -38.48
N ALA A 10 -0.24 4.76 -38.01
CA ALA A 10 0.01 4.11 -36.73
C ALA A 10 -0.45 5.07 -35.65
N VAL A 11 -1.65 4.83 -35.15
CA VAL A 11 -2.10 5.51 -33.96
C VAL A 11 -1.42 4.81 -32.78
N SER A 12 -0.33 5.39 -32.34
CA SER A 12 0.27 4.98 -31.07
C SER A 12 -0.65 5.48 -29.98
N ALA A 13 -1.49 4.61 -29.49
CA ALA A 13 -2.19 4.88 -28.25
C ALA A 13 -1.14 4.86 -27.14
N ILE A 14 -0.71 6.03 -26.76
CA ILE A 14 0.07 6.18 -25.54
C ILE A 14 -0.92 5.99 -24.41
N ALA A 15 -1.00 4.78 -23.90
CA ALA A 15 -1.63 4.56 -22.64
C ALA A 15 -0.79 5.31 -21.62
N ALA A 16 -1.24 6.48 -21.22
CA ALA A 16 -0.70 7.15 -20.07
C ALA A 16 -1.06 6.31 -18.87
N SER A 17 -0.23 5.33 -18.56
CA SER A 17 -0.25 4.73 -17.24
C SER A 17 0.28 5.81 -16.31
N GLY A 18 -0.60 6.72 -15.93
CA GLY A 18 -0.28 7.66 -14.91
C GLY A 18 0.06 6.87 -13.67
N ALA A 19 1.28 6.97 -13.23
CA ALA A 19 1.63 6.53 -11.90
C ALA A 19 0.85 7.42 -10.94
N HIS A 20 -0.38 7.04 -10.66
CA HIS A 20 -1.23 7.76 -9.73
C HIS A 20 -0.86 7.38 -8.31
N ALA A 21 0.35 7.80 -7.91
CA ALA A 21 0.81 7.61 -6.57
C ALA A 21 -0.17 8.19 -5.55
N GLN A 22 -0.94 9.19 -5.96
CA GLN A 22 -1.93 9.85 -5.13
C GLN A 22 -3.18 9.02 -4.89
N GLU A 23 -3.41 7.97 -5.66
CA GLU A 23 -4.63 7.16 -5.54
C GLU A 23 -4.44 5.88 -4.74
N ARG A 24 -3.40 5.82 -3.96
CA ARG A 24 -3.19 4.67 -3.09
C ARG A 24 -4.24 4.68 -2.00
N MET A 25 -5.05 3.65 -2.00
CA MET A 25 -6.06 3.46 -0.96
C MET A 25 -5.36 3.21 0.37
N PRO A 26 -5.69 3.96 1.42
CA PRO A 26 -5.15 3.64 2.73
C PRO A 26 -5.70 2.31 3.23
N PHE A 27 -4.87 1.51 3.86
CA PHE A 27 -5.32 0.29 4.53
C PHE A 27 -5.75 0.55 5.97
N HIS A 28 -5.35 1.69 6.52
CA HIS A 28 -5.67 2.05 7.90
C HIS A 28 -5.79 3.56 8.03
N VAL A 29 -6.81 4.00 8.73
CA VAL A 29 -7.04 5.41 9.05
C VAL A 29 -7.30 5.53 10.54
N ALA A 30 -6.52 6.37 11.21
CA ALA A 30 -6.69 6.66 12.62
C ALA A 30 -7.12 8.12 12.80
N THR A 31 -8.16 8.35 13.58
CA THR A 31 -8.64 9.67 13.93
C THR A 31 -8.34 9.96 15.39
N PHE A 32 -7.73 11.08 15.65
CA PHE A 32 -7.37 11.51 17.00
C PHE A 32 -8.40 12.50 17.53
N ALA A 33 -8.38 12.69 18.86
CA ALA A 33 -9.36 13.51 19.56
C ALA A 33 -9.38 14.99 19.11
N ASP A 34 -8.29 15.48 18.53
CA ASP A 34 -8.17 16.84 18.00
C ASP A 34 -8.60 16.96 16.54
N SER A 35 -9.37 16.00 16.05
CA SER A 35 -9.84 15.91 14.65
C SER A 35 -8.73 15.66 13.63
N ARG A 36 -7.52 15.38 14.09
CA ARG A 36 -6.41 15.03 13.23
C ARG A 36 -6.58 13.58 12.77
N THR A 37 -6.33 13.34 11.49
CA THR A 37 -6.45 12.02 10.89
C THR A 37 -5.12 11.61 10.28
N VAL A 38 -4.71 10.37 10.51
CA VAL A 38 -3.51 9.79 9.90
C VAL A 38 -3.94 8.59 9.08
N SER A 39 -3.55 8.58 7.81
CA SER A 39 -3.78 7.43 6.95
C SER A 39 -2.47 6.74 6.60
N LEU A 40 -2.49 5.42 6.58
CA LEU A 40 -1.37 4.57 6.23
C LEU A 40 -1.69 3.86 4.92
N ALA A 41 -0.76 3.88 3.99
CA ALA A 41 -0.93 3.23 2.70
C ALA A 41 0.31 2.41 2.33
N ILE A 42 0.11 1.37 1.54
CA ILE A 42 1.20 0.59 0.98
C ILE A 42 1.77 1.34 -0.21
N ILE A 43 3.05 1.68 -0.16
CA ILE A 43 3.74 2.37 -1.25
C ILE A 43 4.68 1.45 -2.02
N SER A 44 5.03 0.32 -1.45
CA SER A 44 5.81 -0.71 -2.14
C SER A 44 5.54 -2.07 -1.53
N SER A 45 5.61 -3.11 -2.34
CA SER A 45 5.49 -4.49 -1.88
C SER A 45 6.29 -5.40 -2.80
N SER A 46 7.06 -6.29 -2.23
CA SER A 46 7.85 -7.26 -2.96
C SER A 46 7.96 -8.56 -2.16
N ALA A 47 8.36 -9.63 -2.83
CA ALA A 47 8.69 -10.88 -2.15
C ALA A 47 9.78 -10.62 -1.10
N SER A 48 9.61 -11.18 0.09
CA SER A 48 10.55 -10.93 1.17
C SER A 48 11.92 -11.54 0.88
N THR A 49 12.96 -10.79 1.26
CA THR A 49 14.34 -11.30 1.26
C THR A 49 14.60 -12.22 2.44
N ASP A 50 13.72 -12.22 3.45
CA ASP A 50 13.78 -13.12 4.60
C ASP A 50 12.82 -14.29 4.37
N SER A 51 13.35 -15.49 4.29
CA SER A 51 12.58 -16.70 3.97
C SER A 51 11.51 -17.03 5.03
N ARG A 52 11.56 -16.41 6.20
CA ARG A 52 10.55 -16.58 7.25
C ARG A 52 9.31 -15.73 7.01
N PHE A 53 9.34 -14.86 6.02
CA PHE A 53 8.25 -13.96 5.67
C PHE A 53 7.93 -14.05 4.19
N ASP A 54 6.73 -13.63 3.83
CA ASP A 54 6.26 -13.69 2.45
C ASP A 54 6.52 -12.37 1.70
N PHE A 55 6.34 -11.24 2.38
CA PHE A 55 6.44 -9.93 1.73
C PHE A 55 7.24 -8.95 2.54
N ASP A 56 8.02 -8.12 1.84
CA ASP A 56 8.58 -6.90 2.35
C ASP A 56 7.72 -5.74 1.83
N VAL A 57 7.18 -4.95 2.75
CA VAL A 57 6.20 -3.91 2.45
C VAL A 57 6.71 -2.56 2.93
N GLY A 58 6.63 -1.55 2.08
CA GLY A 58 6.90 -0.18 2.47
C GLY A 58 5.61 0.58 2.72
N ILE A 59 5.54 1.26 3.84
CA ILE A 59 4.36 2.00 4.28
C ILE A 59 4.63 3.49 4.23
N GLY A 60 3.73 4.25 3.62
CA GLY A 60 3.69 5.70 3.65
C GLY A 60 2.59 6.19 4.58
N LEU A 61 2.79 7.39 5.09
CA LEU A 61 1.90 8.02 6.05
C LEU A 61 1.48 9.40 5.55
N THR A 62 0.20 9.70 5.67
CA THR A 62 -0.33 11.05 5.40
C THR A 62 -1.12 11.52 6.60
N GLU A 63 -0.81 12.72 7.07
CA GLU A 63 -1.54 13.34 8.17
C GLU A 63 -2.41 14.47 7.63
N PHE A 64 -3.67 14.45 8.02
CA PHE A 64 -4.64 15.51 7.71
C PHE A 64 -5.00 16.25 8.98
N GLY A 65 -5.05 17.58 8.87
CA GLY A 65 -5.61 18.42 9.93
C GLY A 65 -7.13 18.40 9.91
N SER A 66 -7.76 19.40 10.53
CA SER A 66 -9.22 19.54 10.54
C SER A 66 -9.81 19.85 9.16
N GLY A 67 -8.99 20.21 8.17
CA GLY A 67 -9.39 20.39 6.79
C GLY A 67 -9.11 19.15 5.94
N ARG A 68 -9.44 19.22 4.65
CA ARG A 68 -9.23 18.11 3.71
C ARG A 68 -7.82 18.05 3.13
N ALA A 69 -7.05 19.13 3.26
CA ALA A 69 -5.71 19.18 2.73
C ALA A 69 -4.74 18.44 3.65
N PRO A 70 -3.80 17.66 3.10
CA PRO A 70 -2.79 17.03 3.93
C PRO A 70 -1.87 18.08 4.53
N VAL A 71 -1.57 17.95 5.83
CA VAL A 71 -0.63 18.80 6.53
C VAL A 71 0.77 18.21 6.60
N PHE A 72 0.89 16.89 6.41
CA PHE A 72 2.16 16.20 6.41
C PHE A 72 2.06 14.94 5.57
N ILE A 73 3.04 14.71 4.72
CA ILE A 73 3.14 13.50 3.91
C ILE A 73 4.54 12.91 4.10
N ASP A 74 4.59 11.68 4.57
CA ASP A 74 5.84 10.92 4.67
C ASP A 74 5.80 9.79 3.66
N GLU A 75 6.54 9.95 2.57
CA GLU A 75 6.67 8.96 1.51
C GLU A 75 7.92 8.09 1.67
N SER A 76 8.69 8.28 2.73
CA SER A 76 9.75 7.35 3.03
C SER A 76 9.13 5.99 3.39
N ALA A 77 9.55 4.95 2.66
CA ALA A 77 9.00 3.63 2.82
C ALA A 77 9.44 3.02 4.15
N HIS A 78 8.56 3.07 5.15
CA HIS A 78 8.82 2.39 6.42
C HIS A 78 8.67 0.89 6.21
N GLY A 79 9.75 0.16 6.35
CA GLY A 79 9.81 -1.27 6.03
C GLY A 79 9.14 -2.14 7.09
N VAL A 80 8.26 -3.01 6.61
CA VAL A 80 7.55 -4.00 7.44
C VAL A 80 7.60 -5.33 6.72
N ARG A 81 7.75 -6.43 7.44
CA ARG A 81 7.67 -7.78 6.89
C ARG A 81 6.37 -8.46 7.29
N VAL A 82 5.79 -9.18 6.35
CA VAL A 82 4.49 -9.81 6.54
C VAL A 82 4.58 -11.29 6.23
N ARG A 83 4.09 -12.12 7.15
CA ARG A 83 3.92 -13.55 6.95
C ARG A 83 2.43 -13.88 6.92
N CYS A 84 1.97 -14.36 5.77
CA CYS A 84 0.55 -14.62 5.56
C CYS A 84 0.11 -15.96 6.11
N GLU A 85 0.98 -16.98 6.01
CA GLU A 85 0.69 -18.33 6.47
C GLU A 85 0.85 -18.46 7.98
N ASP A 86 0.20 -19.45 8.54
CA ASP A 86 0.24 -19.73 9.96
C ASP A 86 1.64 -20.18 10.41
N PRO A 87 2.19 -19.60 11.46
CA PRO A 87 1.65 -18.52 12.30
C PRO A 87 1.79 -17.14 11.64
N ALA A 88 0.65 -16.57 11.29
CA ALA A 88 0.61 -15.26 10.65
C ALA A 88 1.20 -14.18 11.55
N ALA A 89 2.00 -13.28 10.99
CA ALA A 89 2.69 -12.27 11.75
C ALA A 89 3.07 -11.05 10.91
N VAL A 90 3.28 -9.94 11.59
CA VAL A 90 3.82 -8.70 11.01
C VAL A 90 5.03 -8.30 11.84
N LYS A 91 6.17 -8.08 11.18
CA LYS A 91 7.41 -7.66 11.84
C LYS A 91 7.63 -6.17 11.60
N VAL A 92 7.67 -5.40 12.67
CA VAL A 92 7.87 -3.95 12.66
C VAL A 92 9.06 -3.62 13.54
N GLY A 93 10.07 -2.95 12.97
CA GLY A 93 11.23 -2.50 13.74
C GLY A 93 11.95 -3.60 14.52
N GLY A 94 12.02 -4.80 13.97
CA GLY A 94 12.66 -5.94 14.63
C GLY A 94 11.76 -6.71 15.59
N ILE A 95 10.53 -6.27 15.81
CA ILE A 95 9.57 -6.93 16.69
C ILE A 95 8.52 -7.68 15.88
N VAL A 96 8.36 -8.95 16.15
CA VAL A 96 7.35 -9.78 15.48
C VAL A 96 6.05 -9.73 16.28
N HIS A 97 4.98 -9.31 15.59
CA HIS A 97 3.64 -9.24 16.16
C HIS A 97 2.78 -10.36 15.60
N PRO A 98 2.46 -11.40 16.39
CA PRO A 98 1.60 -12.48 15.91
C PRO A 98 0.17 -12.00 15.66
N MET A 99 -0.43 -12.42 14.56
CA MET A 99 -1.81 -12.04 14.26
C MET A 99 -2.83 -12.81 15.11
N ALA A 100 -2.43 -13.96 15.66
CA ALA A 100 -3.28 -14.73 16.56
C ALA A 100 -3.43 -14.10 17.96
N ALA A 101 -2.53 -13.16 18.32
CA ALA A 101 -2.64 -12.47 19.59
C ALA A 101 -3.88 -11.56 19.60
N PRO A 102 -4.60 -11.47 20.74
CA PRO A 102 -5.73 -10.54 20.81
C PRO A 102 -5.23 -9.13 20.61
N THR A 103 -5.80 -8.47 19.61
CA THR A 103 -5.50 -7.08 19.31
C THR A 103 -6.77 -6.27 19.51
N GLY A 104 -6.61 -5.08 20.07
CA GLY A 104 -7.74 -4.16 20.20
C GLY A 104 -8.25 -3.70 18.83
N PRO A 105 -9.44 -3.12 18.77
CA PRO A 105 -9.95 -2.54 17.55
C PRO A 105 -9.01 -1.41 17.06
N GLY A 106 -8.83 -1.31 15.76
CA GLY A 106 -7.99 -0.28 15.17
C GLY A 106 -6.50 -0.59 15.13
N ASP A 107 -6.13 -1.86 15.26
CA ASP A 107 -4.73 -2.26 15.09
C ASP A 107 -4.32 -2.19 13.62
N TRP A 108 -3.46 -1.23 13.30
CA TRP A 108 -3.02 -1.02 11.92
C TRP A 108 -2.22 -2.21 11.36
N ARG A 109 -1.55 -2.98 12.21
CA ARG A 109 -0.78 -4.15 11.79
C ARG A 109 -1.70 -5.25 11.26
N ARG A 110 -2.83 -5.45 11.91
CA ARG A 110 -3.85 -6.39 11.45
C ARG A 110 -4.46 -5.93 10.13
N ASP A 111 -4.75 -4.65 10.00
CA ASP A 111 -5.30 -4.08 8.78
C ASP A 111 -4.30 -4.20 7.62
N LEU A 112 -3.02 -4.00 7.89
CA LEU A 112 -1.97 -4.23 6.91
C LEU A 112 -1.92 -5.70 6.47
N TRP A 113 -1.95 -6.61 7.44
CA TRP A 113 -1.93 -8.05 7.15
C TRP A 113 -3.11 -8.45 6.26
N LYS A 114 -4.30 -7.96 6.56
CA LYS A 114 -5.49 -8.20 5.74
C LYS A 114 -5.32 -7.63 4.33
N ALA A 115 -4.79 -6.44 4.22
CA ALA A 115 -4.59 -5.80 2.92
C ALA A 115 -3.59 -6.58 2.05
N VAL A 116 -2.55 -7.15 2.64
CA VAL A 116 -1.51 -7.89 1.94
C VAL A 116 -1.92 -9.33 1.67
N CYS A 117 -2.54 -9.99 2.63
CA CYS A 117 -2.74 -11.44 2.61
C CYS A 117 -4.14 -11.88 2.23
N GLN A 118 -5.15 -11.05 2.42
CA GLN A 118 -6.55 -11.40 2.18
C GLN A 118 -7.17 -10.70 0.97
N GLN A 119 -6.44 -9.83 0.32
CA GLN A 119 -6.97 -9.20 -0.89
C GLN A 119 -7.07 -10.23 -2.00
N PRO A 120 -8.23 -10.31 -2.67
CA PRO A 120 -8.33 -11.14 -3.85
C PRO A 120 -7.39 -10.59 -4.91
N ILE A 121 -6.55 -11.47 -5.40
CA ILE A 121 -5.73 -11.15 -6.57
C ILE A 121 -6.66 -11.19 -7.76
N SER A 122 -7.05 -10.06 -8.21
CA SER A 122 -7.81 -9.95 -9.44
C SER A 122 -6.88 -9.85 -10.65
#